data_74be4d7546e15cf87fd8ba17071d41d3
#
_entry.id   74be4d7546e15cf87fd8ba17071d41d3
#
_cell.length_a   1.000
_cell.length_b   1.000
_cell.length_c   1.000
_cell.angle_alpha   90.00
_cell.angle_beta   90.00
_cell.angle_gamma   90.00
#
_symmetry.space_group_name_H-M   'P 1'
#
loop_
_entity.id
_entity.type
_entity.pdbx_description
1 polymer ?
#
loop_
_entity_poly.entity_id
_entity_poly.type
_entity_poly.pdbx_seq_one_letter_code
_entity_poly.pdbx_strand_id
1 'polypeptide(L)'
;PLTGLWPINTLKCTPRVCPFAGILENGAVRYTTFEYPNTISFSCNTGFYLNGADSAKCTEEGKWSPELPVCAPIICPPPSIPTFATLRVYKPSAGNNSLYRDTAVFECLPQHAMFGNDTITCTTHGNWTK
;
A
#
# COMPACT_ATOMS: atom_id res chain seq x y z
N PRO A 1 -13.40 -18.54 53.61
CA PRO A 1 -12.90 -18.21 53.66
C PRO A 1 -12.64 -17.41 53.43
N LEU A 2 -13.26 -16.87 53.83
CA LEU A 2 -12.81 -16.14 53.49
C LEU A 2 -12.22 -15.54 54.41
N THR A 3 -11.49 -15.55 54.45
CA THR A 3 -10.48 -15.05 55.21
C THR A 3 -10.04 -13.71 54.72
N GLY A 4 -10.75 -13.14 53.86
CA GLY A 4 -10.37 -11.88 53.28
C GLY A 4 -9.26 -12.01 52.26
N LEU A 5 -8.82 -13.20 51.95
CA LEU A 5 -7.80 -13.37 50.92
C LEU A 5 -8.46 -13.42 49.56
N TRP A 6 -7.78 -12.78 48.62
CA TRP A 6 -8.21 -12.85 47.24
C TRP A 6 -7.86 -14.20 46.66
N PRO A 7 -8.71 -14.76 45.79
CA PRO A 7 -8.40 -16.05 45.17
C PRO A 7 -7.29 -15.91 44.14
N ILE A 8 -6.08 -15.79 44.60
CA ILE A 8 -4.93 -15.52 43.73
C ILE A 8 -4.76 -16.58 42.65
N ASN A 9 -5.10 -17.83 42.97
CA ASN A 9 -4.91 -18.89 41.98
C ASN A 9 -5.92 -18.80 40.83
N THR A 10 -6.89 -17.92 40.89
CA THR A 10 -7.78 -17.67 39.77
C THR A 10 -7.38 -16.43 39.00
N LEU A 11 -6.39 -15.71 39.50
CA LEU A 11 -5.90 -14.51 38.84
C LEU A 11 -4.86 -14.91 37.79
N LYS A 12 -5.09 -14.53 36.60
CA LYS A 12 -4.15 -14.77 35.51
C LYS A 12 -3.74 -13.46 34.87
N CYS A 13 -2.45 -13.31 34.67
CA CYS A 13 -1.92 -12.17 33.95
C CYS A 13 -1.55 -12.64 32.56
N THR A 14 -2.21 -12.13 31.57
CA THR A 14 -1.95 -12.46 30.19
C THR A 14 -1.40 -11.26 29.46
N PRO A 15 -0.59 -11.46 28.43
CA PRO A 15 -0.10 -10.33 27.65
C PRO A 15 -1.26 -9.58 27.02
N ARG A 16 -1.14 -8.27 26.93
CA ARG A 16 -2.10 -7.47 26.23
C ARG A 16 -1.94 -7.72 24.74
N VAL A 17 -3.01 -8.14 24.10
CA VAL A 17 -3.00 -8.47 22.67
C VAL A 17 -3.75 -7.40 21.91
N CYS A 18 -3.13 -6.91 20.84
CA CYS A 18 -3.76 -5.94 19.97
C CYS A 18 -4.49 -6.66 18.85
N PRO A 19 -5.73 -6.24 18.51
CA PRO A 19 -6.50 -6.92 17.49
C PRO A 19 -5.91 -6.70 16.11
N PHE A 20 -5.72 -7.80 15.38
CA PHE A 20 -5.23 -7.75 14.02
C PHE A 20 -5.58 -9.06 13.32
N ALA A 21 -6.06 -8.95 12.09
CA ALA A 21 -6.48 -10.13 11.33
C ALA A 21 -5.29 -10.96 10.81
N GLY A 22 -4.06 -10.43 10.94
CA GLY A 22 -2.87 -11.13 10.44
C GLY A 22 -2.65 -10.95 8.95
N ILE A 23 -3.46 -10.17 8.28
CA ILE A 23 -3.39 -9.98 6.84
C ILE A 23 -3.48 -8.49 6.52
N LEU A 24 -2.58 -8.02 5.66
CA LEU A 24 -2.67 -6.70 5.08
C LEU A 24 -3.04 -6.89 3.62
N GLU A 25 -4.21 -6.39 3.23
CA GLU A 25 -4.68 -6.54 1.86
C GLU A 25 -3.69 -5.89 0.89
N ASN A 26 -3.32 -6.64 -0.16
CA ASN A 26 -2.34 -6.22 -1.16
C ASN A 26 -0.96 -5.95 -0.58
N GLY A 27 -0.64 -6.58 0.53
CA GLY A 27 0.65 -6.41 1.16
C GLY A 27 0.99 -7.56 2.08
N ALA A 28 1.95 -7.32 2.96
CA ALA A 28 2.42 -8.32 3.90
C ALA A 28 2.75 -7.67 5.24
N VAL A 29 2.65 -8.45 6.30
CA VAL A 29 2.93 -8.00 7.65
C VAL A 29 4.05 -8.85 8.21
N ARG A 30 5.02 -8.21 8.82
CA ARG A 30 6.11 -8.88 9.52
C ARG A 30 5.87 -8.73 11.02
N TYR A 31 5.77 -9.85 11.73
CA TYR A 31 5.48 -9.81 13.15
C TYR A 31 6.04 -11.03 13.84
N THR A 32 6.23 -10.91 15.16
CA THR A 32 6.55 -12.04 16.03
C THR A 32 5.28 -12.47 16.76
N THR A 33 4.66 -11.51 17.44
CA THR A 33 3.37 -11.70 18.07
C THR A 33 2.62 -10.36 18.00
N PHE A 34 1.33 -10.39 18.33
CA PHE A 34 0.53 -9.18 18.38
C PHE A 34 0.38 -8.67 19.80
N GLU A 35 1.31 -9.04 20.68
CA GLU A 35 1.24 -8.68 22.08
C GLU A 35 2.02 -7.40 22.39
N TYR A 36 1.58 -6.69 23.41
CA TYR A 36 2.33 -5.56 23.94
C TYR A 36 3.70 -6.06 24.48
N PRO A 37 4.78 -5.38 24.24
CA PRO A 37 4.99 -4.12 23.50
C PRO A 37 5.57 -4.37 22.10
N ASN A 38 5.23 -5.45 21.46
CA ASN A 38 5.82 -5.80 20.17
C ASN A 38 5.41 -4.84 19.07
N THR A 39 6.29 -4.75 18.08
CA THR A 39 6.06 -3.92 16.91
C THR A 39 5.91 -4.82 15.69
N ILE A 40 4.99 -4.45 14.82
CA ILE A 40 4.82 -5.13 13.54
C ILE A 40 5.16 -4.15 12.43
N SER A 41 5.61 -4.67 11.30
CA SER A 41 5.95 -3.83 10.17
C SER A 41 5.18 -4.27 8.93
N PHE A 42 5.02 -3.35 8.00
CA PHE A 42 4.16 -3.55 6.85
C PHE A 42 4.92 -3.32 5.56
N SER A 43 4.53 -4.04 4.52
CA SER A 43 5.02 -3.82 3.18
C SER A 43 3.88 -4.04 2.21
N CYS A 44 3.95 -3.41 1.06
CA CYS A 44 2.92 -3.56 0.04
C CYS A 44 3.45 -4.36 -1.14
N ASN A 45 2.55 -5.06 -1.81
CA ASN A 45 2.90 -5.79 -3.03
C ASN A 45 3.31 -4.81 -4.13
N THR A 46 4.03 -5.31 -5.12
CA THR A 46 4.43 -4.48 -6.25
C THR A 46 3.20 -3.90 -6.93
N GLY A 47 3.22 -2.61 -7.19
CA GLY A 47 2.08 -1.93 -7.77
C GLY A 47 1.20 -1.22 -6.74
N PHE A 48 1.54 -1.35 -5.47
CA PHE A 48 0.82 -0.69 -4.38
C PHE A 48 1.79 0.11 -3.53
N TYR A 49 1.29 1.16 -2.90
CA TYR A 49 2.11 1.94 -1.98
C TYR A 49 1.47 1.92 -0.59
N LEU A 50 2.30 2.08 0.42
CA LEU A 50 1.85 2.05 1.81
C LEU A 50 1.29 3.42 2.18
N ASN A 51 -0.01 3.45 2.44
CA ASN A 51 -0.67 4.67 2.87
C ASN A 51 -0.84 4.62 4.38
N GLY A 52 0.07 5.29 5.08
CA GLY A 52 0.12 5.27 6.52
C GLY A 52 1.52 4.95 7.01
N ALA A 53 1.64 4.57 8.27
CA ALA A 53 2.92 4.24 8.87
C ALA A 53 3.39 2.86 8.41
N ASP A 54 4.70 2.68 8.28
CA ASP A 54 5.27 1.40 7.87
C ASP A 54 5.42 0.41 9.03
N SER A 55 5.11 0.85 10.24
CA SER A 55 5.14 -0.02 11.41
C SER A 55 4.16 0.47 12.44
N ALA A 56 3.74 -0.42 13.33
CA ALA A 56 2.85 -0.07 14.43
C ALA A 56 3.26 -0.86 15.65
N LYS A 57 3.13 -0.24 16.80
CA LYS A 57 3.46 -0.86 18.07
C LYS A 57 2.19 -1.16 18.84
N CYS A 58 2.12 -2.35 19.42
CA CYS A 58 1.02 -2.70 20.29
C CYS A 58 1.20 -1.96 21.62
N THR A 59 0.22 -1.16 22.01
CA THR A 59 0.29 -0.38 23.24
C THR A 59 -0.30 -1.14 24.41
N GLU A 60 -0.01 -0.64 25.60
CA GLU A 60 -0.55 -1.27 26.81
C GLU A 60 -2.07 -1.14 26.91
N GLU A 61 -2.67 -0.31 26.05
CA GLU A 61 -4.11 -0.18 25.98
C GLU A 61 -4.76 -1.22 25.07
N GLY A 62 -3.93 -2.06 24.43
CA GLY A 62 -4.42 -3.05 23.51
C GLY A 62 -4.74 -2.50 22.14
N LYS A 63 -4.11 -1.43 21.74
CA LYS A 63 -4.32 -0.77 20.46
C LYS A 63 -3.02 -0.58 19.72
N TRP A 64 -3.11 -0.51 18.40
CA TRP A 64 -1.95 -0.24 17.57
C TRP A 64 -1.69 1.27 17.49
N SER A 65 -0.43 1.65 17.56
CA SER A 65 -0.02 3.05 17.46
C SER A 65 1.23 3.13 16.58
N PRO A 66 1.24 3.93 15.55
CA PRO A 66 0.11 4.67 15.00
C PRO A 66 -0.93 3.74 14.38
N GLU A 67 -1.95 4.33 13.75
CA GLU A 67 -3.00 3.53 13.13
C GLU A 67 -2.45 2.63 12.05
N LEU A 68 -3.14 1.49 11.82
CA LEU A 68 -2.73 0.54 10.81
C LEU A 68 -2.82 1.15 9.41
N PRO A 69 -1.83 0.88 8.56
CA PRO A 69 -1.82 1.43 7.21
C PRO A 69 -2.67 0.59 6.26
N VAL A 70 -2.82 1.10 5.05
CA VAL A 70 -3.45 0.35 3.97
C VAL A 70 -2.53 0.39 2.76
N CYS A 71 -2.58 -0.65 1.94
CA CYS A 71 -1.87 -0.69 0.67
C CYS A 71 -2.81 -0.22 -0.42
N ALA A 72 -2.52 0.93 -1.00
CA ALA A 72 -3.33 1.53 -2.04
C ALA A 72 -2.66 1.34 -3.40
N PRO A 73 -3.45 1.20 -4.48
CA PRO A 73 -2.85 1.04 -5.80
C PRO A 73 -2.10 2.29 -6.24
N ILE A 74 -0.97 2.09 -6.90
CA ILE A 74 -0.21 3.18 -7.47
C ILE A 74 -0.96 3.65 -8.71
N ILE A 75 -1.24 4.95 -8.77
CA ILE A 75 -2.03 5.55 -9.84
C ILE A 75 -1.19 6.56 -10.58
N CYS A 76 -1.21 6.48 -11.91
CA CYS A 76 -0.60 7.47 -12.77
C CYS A 76 -1.69 8.36 -13.36
N PRO A 77 -1.50 9.69 -13.37
CA PRO A 77 -2.47 10.57 -14.00
C PRO A 77 -2.47 10.36 -15.52
N PRO A 78 -3.48 10.85 -16.23
CA PRO A 78 -3.47 10.74 -17.68
C PRO A 78 -2.17 11.31 -18.26
N PRO A 79 -1.58 10.65 -19.27
CA PRO A 79 -0.30 11.11 -19.81
C PRO A 79 -0.46 12.40 -20.58
N SER A 80 0.59 13.22 -20.56
CA SER A 80 0.65 14.42 -21.38
C SER A 80 0.91 14.02 -22.83
N ILE A 81 0.16 14.56 -23.75
CA ILE A 81 0.34 14.27 -25.17
C ILE A 81 1.33 15.28 -25.76
N PRO A 82 2.47 14.80 -26.31
CA PRO A 82 3.43 15.72 -26.91
C PRO A 82 2.84 16.47 -28.09
N THR A 83 3.48 17.58 -28.44
CA THR A 83 3.09 18.34 -29.62
C THR A 83 3.22 17.48 -30.87
N PHE A 84 2.24 17.56 -31.74
CA PHE A 84 2.17 16.80 -33.01
C PHE A 84 2.09 15.28 -32.78
N ALA A 85 1.54 14.86 -31.64
CA ALA A 85 1.33 13.46 -31.36
C ALA A 85 -0.11 13.22 -30.88
N THR A 86 -0.55 11.96 -31.00
CA THR A 86 -1.85 11.54 -30.48
C THR A 86 -1.65 10.21 -29.75
N LEU A 87 -2.59 9.88 -28.88
CA LEU A 87 -2.59 8.59 -28.20
C LEU A 87 -3.19 7.54 -29.15
N ARG A 88 -2.41 6.54 -29.50
CA ARG A 88 -2.88 5.44 -30.35
C ARG A 88 -3.55 4.37 -29.54
N VAL A 89 -2.94 3.99 -28.41
CA VAL A 89 -3.51 2.97 -27.51
C VAL A 89 -3.38 3.51 -26.09
N TYR A 90 -4.51 3.61 -25.39
CA TYR A 90 -4.51 4.03 -24.01
C TYR A 90 -5.79 3.55 -23.35
N LYS A 91 -5.65 2.56 -22.47
CA LYS A 91 -6.79 2.02 -21.73
C LYS A 91 -6.46 2.10 -20.24
N PRO A 92 -6.86 3.17 -19.58
CA PRO A 92 -6.61 3.28 -18.14
C PRO A 92 -7.43 2.24 -17.37
N SER A 93 -6.77 1.57 -16.43
CA SER A 93 -7.41 0.51 -15.65
C SER A 93 -8.25 1.04 -14.49
N ALA A 94 -8.08 2.30 -14.12
CA ALA A 94 -8.77 2.91 -12.98
C ALA A 94 -9.58 4.12 -13.44
N GLY A 95 -10.56 3.90 -14.33
CA GLY A 95 -11.38 4.98 -14.84
C GLY A 95 -10.58 5.96 -15.67
N ASN A 96 -10.38 7.19 -15.17
CA ASN A 96 -9.61 8.20 -15.88
C ASN A 96 -8.12 8.11 -15.61
N ASN A 97 -7.69 7.27 -14.69
CA ASN A 97 -6.29 7.12 -14.31
C ASN A 97 -5.78 5.73 -14.62
N SER A 98 -4.48 5.61 -14.74
CA SER A 98 -3.84 4.33 -15.02
C SER A 98 -3.25 3.75 -13.75
N LEU A 99 -3.14 2.43 -13.70
CA LEU A 99 -2.49 1.72 -12.61
C LEU A 99 -1.06 1.37 -13.01
N TYR A 100 -0.28 0.97 -12.01
CA TYR A 100 1.08 0.52 -12.25
C TYR A 100 1.11 -0.53 -13.37
N ARG A 101 2.06 -0.37 -14.27
CA ARG A 101 2.27 -1.21 -15.46
C ARG A 101 1.33 -0.93 -16.62
N ASP A 102 0.35 -0.05 -16.44
CA ASP A 102 -0.43 0.38 -17.59
C ASP A 102 0.47 1.11 -18.58
N THR A 103 0.16 1.01 -19.85
CA THR A 103 0.97 1.60 -20.90
C THR A 103 0.15 2.55 -21.74
N ALA A 104 0.83 3.49 -22.36
CA ALA A 104 0.23 4.38 -23.35
C ALA A 104 1.14 4.41 -24.56
N VAL A 105 0.55 4.32 -25.75
CA VAL A 105 1.29 4.32 -27.00
C VAL A 105 0.91 5.55 -27.79
N PHE A 106 1.92 6.29 -28.25
CA PHE A 106 1.73 7.51 -29.01
C PHE A 106 1.97 7.27 -30.49
N GLU A 107 1.37 8.11 -31.30
CA GLU A 107 1.55 8.11 -32.73
C GLU A 107 1.75 9.56 -33.19
N CYS A 108 2.69 9.79 -34.08
CA CYS A 108 2.91 11.12 -34.62
C CYS A 108 1.86 11.46 -35.64
N LEU A 109 1.52 12.74 -35.71
CA LEU A 109 0.63 13.22 -36.76
C LEU A 109 1.28 13.03 -38.14
N PRO A 110 0.49 13.00 -39.21
CA PRO A 110 1.04 12.85 -40.57
C PRO A 110 2.15 13.85 -40.84
N GLN A 111 3.17 13.39 -41.55
CA GLN A 111 4.33 14.20 -41.92
C GLN A 111 5.26 14.54 -40.77
N HIS A 112 5.08 13.86 -39.64
CA HIS A 112 5.99 14.00 -38.50
C HIS A 112 6.63 12.66 -38.21
N ALA A 113 7.86 12.70 -37.73
CA ALA A 113 8.63 11.48 -37.43
C ALA A 113 8.74 11.29 -35.92
N MET A 114 8.73 10.03 -35.50
CA MET A 114 8.87 9.69 -34.09
C MET A 114 10.34 9.54 -33.72
N PHE A 115 10.74 10.24 -32.68
CA PHE A 115 12.06 10.10 -32.09
C PHE A 115 11.91 9.64 -30.65
N GLY A 116 12.59 8.57 -30.29
CA GLY A 116 12.46 7.99 -28.97
C GLY A 116 11.42 6.88 -28.95
N ASN A 117 10.99 6.51 -27.75
CA ASN A 117 10.01 5.45 -27.58
C ASN A 117 8.59 5.99 -27.79
N ASP A 118 7.78 5.21 -28.48
CA ASP A 118 6.36 5.53 -28.65
C ASP A 118 5.51 5.05 -27.49
N THR A 119 6.09 4.27 -26.58
CA THR A 119 5.37 3.67 -25.48
C THR A 119 5.92 4.15 -24.14
N ILE A 120 5.01 4.56 -23.26
CA ILE A 120 5.36 4.90 -21.88
C ILE A 120 4.60 3.97 -20.95
N THR A 121 5.17 3.76 -19.75
CA THR A 121 4.61 2.83 -18.78
C THR A 121 4.47 3.52 -17.43
N CYS A 122 3.39 3.22 -16.75
CA CYS A 122 3.16 3.72 -15.38
C CYS A 122 4.15 3.03 -14.43
N THR A 123 4.94 3.82 -13.73
CA THR A 123 6.00 3.30 -12.85
C THR A 123 5.52 3.18 -11.41
N THR A 124 6.36 2.58 -10.59
CA THR A 124 6.08 2.45 -9.16
C THR A 124 6.10 3.79 -8.42
N HIS A 125 6.55 4.85 -9.07
CA HIS A 125 6.59 6.18 -8.47
C HIS A 125 5.34 7.00 -8.79
N GLY A 126 4.38 6.41 -9.49
CA GLY A 126 3.15 7.12 -9.85
C GLY A 126 3.31 8.07 -11.02
N ASN A 127 4.34 7.88 -11.82
CA ASN A 127 4.56 8.71 -13.01
C ASN A 127 4.87 7.81 -14.20
N TRP A 128 4.90 8.42 -15.38
CA TRP A 128 5.16 7.71 -16.62
C TRP A 128 6.66 7.71 -16.93
N THR A 129 7.10 6.66 -17.60
CA THR A 129 8.47 6.63 -18.13
C THR A 129 8.60 7.70 -19.19
N LYS A 130 9.85 8.09 -19.48
CA LYS A 130 10.12 9.10 -20.50
C LYS A 130 10.37 8.46 -21.85
#